data_56391d1b2f7a0c09c614523268dd35fb
#
_entry.id   56391d1b2f7a0c09c614523268dd35fb
#
_cell.length_a   1.000
_cell.length_b   1.000
_cell.length_c   1.000
_cell.angle_alpha   90.00
_cell.angle_beta   90.00
_cell.angle_gamma   90.00
#
_symmetry.space_group_name_H-M   'P 1'
#
loop_
_entity.id
_entity.type
_entity.pdbx_description
1 polymer ?
#
loop_
_entity_poly.entity_id
_entity_poly.type
_entity_poly.pdbx_seq_one_letter_code
_entity_poly.pdbx_strand_id
1 'polypeptide(L)'
;EVVLVPGVYDDAAAKAVELQQEKGYTFLHPFNDEYVMAGQGTVGLEIMEKLPEADVVFVPIGGGGLISGVACAIKSINPNCMVYGVQAAGAPSMKQSIEHKKIEKLASVSTMADGIAVKEPGTLTFEACMKYVDGIVTVTEAEIASAILMLLEKHKMVAEGAGAVSVAAAMTNKVDIKGKNVVCVVSGGNVDVNVLDRIIDKGLQENGRIAEFSVMMADKPGQLIQLLQIIAQTGANILDVNHDRRAKGVAVSNVVVNVTVETRNKAHYEEMVAALKAQGYTI
;
A
#
# COMPACT_ATOMS: atom_id res chain seq x y z
N GLU A 1 -0.06 -11.54 31.34
CA GLU A 1 0.20 -12.85 30.75
C GLU A 1 0.11 -12.74 29.24
N VAL A 2 1.05 -13.34 28.47
CA VAL A 2 1.02 -13.42 27.02
C VAL A 2 0.76 -14.87 26.63
N VAL A 3 -0.25 -15.10 25.79
CA VAL A 3 -0.58 -16.42 25.26
C VAL A 3 -0.30 -16.43 23.76
N LEU A 4 0.73 -17.17 23.33
CA LEU A 4 1.06 -17.33 21.94
C LEU A 4 0.23 -18.45 21.33
N VAL A 5 -0.41 -18.18 20.20
CA VAL A 5 -1.23 -19.12 19.45
C VAL A 5 -0.61 -19.30 18.06
N PRO A 6 -0.20 -20.52 17.69
CA PRO A 6 0.25 -20.79 16.32
C PRO A 6 -0.90 -20.63 15.33
N GLY A 7 -0.64 -19.95 14.20
CA GLY A 7 -1.65 -19.78 13.14
C GLY A 7 -1.84 -18.32 12.73
N VAL A 8 -3.06 -17.95 12.37
CA VAL A 8 -3.45 -16.61 11.91
C VAL A 8 -4.32 -15.91 12.96
N TYR A 9 -4.73 -14.68 12.66
CA TYR A 9 -5.58 -13.87 13.55
C TYR A 9 -6.83 -14.62 14.05
N ASP A 10 -7.50 -15.38 13.19
CA ASP A 10 -8.72 -16.12 13.55
C ASP A 10 -8.44 -17.17 14.64
N ASP A 11 -7.27 -17.81 14.65
CA ASP A 11 -6.87 -18.79 15.68
C ASP A 11 -6.64 -18.11 17.03
N ALA A 12 -5.98 -16.96 17.02
CA ALA A 12 -5.78 -16.14 18.21
C ALA A 12 -7.11 -15.60 18.77
N ALA A 13 -8.03 -15.16 17.90
CA ALA A 13 -9.35 -14.70 18.29
C ALA A 13 -10.18 -15.83 18.93
N ALA A 14 -10.16 -17.03 18.36
CA ALA A 14 -10.83 -18.20 18.93
C ALA A 14 -10.27 -18.53 20.33
N LYS A 15 -8.95 -18.49 20.52
CA LYS A 15 -8.33 -18.71 21.84
C LYS A 15 -8.69 -17.63 22.85
N ALA A 16 -8.80 -16.38 22.41
CA ALA A 16 -9.23 -15.29 23.29
C ALA A 16 -10.67 -15.49 23.79
N VAL A 17 -11.58 -15.95 22.92
CA VAL A 17 -12.97 -16.31 23.31
C VAL A 17 -12.99 -17.49 24.28
N GLU A 18 -12.17 -18.53 24.06
CA GLU A 18 -12.02 -19.65 24.98
C GLU A 18 -11.58 -19.17 26.37
N LEU A 19 -10.55 -18.34 26.45
CA LEU A 19 -10.03 -17.78 27.70
C LEU A 19 -11.05 -16.86 28.40
N GLN A 20 -11.86 -16.13 27.64
CA GLN A 20 -12.97 -15.36 28.18
C GLN A 20 -13.95 -16.27 28.93
N GLN A 21 -14.34 -17.39 28.32
CA GLN A 21 -15.29 -18.33 28.90
C GLN A 21 -14.71 -19.05 30.13
N GLU A 22 -13.46 -19.48 30.06
CA GLU A 22 -12.80 -20.23 31.14
C GLU A 22 -12.47 -19.35 32.35
N LYS A 23 -11.97 -18.13 32.14
CA LYS A 23 -11.41 -17.27 33.19
C LYS A 23 -12.30 -16.09 33.54
N GLY A 24 -13.42 -15.88 32.82
CA GLY A 24 -14.33 -14.76 33.05
C GLY A 24 -13.76 -13.39 32.65
N TYR A 25 -12.79 -13.35 31.73
CA TYR A 25 -12.21 -12.10 31.25
C TYR A 25 -13.22 -11.31 30.41
N THR A 26 -13.11 -9.99 30.43
CA THR A 26 -13.85 -9.14 29.49
C THR A 26 -13.12 -9.16 28.15
N PHE A 27 -13.79 -9.64 27.09
CA PHE A 27 -13.28 -9.59 25.74
C PHE A 27 -13.59 -8.24 25.09
N LEU A 28 -12.57 -7.50 24.69
CA LEU A 28 -12.73 -6.27 23.92
C LEU A 28 -12.53 -6.60 22.45
N HIS A 29 -13.64 -6.60 21.71
CA HIS A 29 -13.59 -6.89 20.28
C HIS A 29 -12.86 -5.76 19.54
N PRO A 30 -11.87 -6.04 18.67
CA PRO A 30 -11.00 -5.00 18.10
C PRO A 30 -11.72 -4.02 17.16
N PHE A 31 -12.92 -4.34 16.66
CA PHE A 31 -13.68 -3.45 15.77
C PHE A 31 -15.19 -3.57 15.89
N ASN A 32 -15.76 -4.74 16.25
CA ASN A 32 -17.21 -4.98 16.28
C ASN A 32 -17.76 -4.77 17.70
N ASP A 33 -17.58 -3.55 18.22
CA ASP A 33 -17.97 -3.14 19.57
C ASP A 33 -18.30 -1.65 19.55
N GLU A 34 -19.43 -1.26 20.15
CA GLU A 34 -19.93 0.12 20.13
C GLU A 34 -18.98 1.09 20.83
N TYR A 35 -18.33 0.69 21.93
CA TYR A 35 -17.41 1.54 22.67
C TYR A 35 -16.09 1.70 21.91
N VAL A 36 -15.63 0.64 21.25
CA VAL A 36 -14.43 0.71 20.38
C VAL A 36 -14.75 1.65 19.21
N MET A 37 -15.88 1.49 18.52
CA MET A 37 -16.30 2.38 17.44
C MET A 37 -16.43 3.84 17.92
N ALA A 38 -17.01 4.09 19.10
CA ALA A 38 -17.12 5.42 19.68
C ALA A 38 -15.74 6.04 19.96
N GLY A 39 -14.81 5.25 20.50
CA GLY A 39 -13.40 5.67 20.69
C GLY A 39 -12.75 6.08 19.38
N GLN A 40 -12.93 5.31 18.30
CA GLN A 40 -12.40 5.65 16.96
C GLN A 40 -13.05 6.94 16.40
N GLY A 41 -14.29 7.23 16.80
CA GLY A 41 -14.99 8.46 16.42
C GLY A 41 -14.28 9.74 16.85
N THR A 42 -13.46 9.71 17.90
CA THR A 42 -12.66 10.87 18.35
C THR A 42 -11.75 11.41 17.25
N VAL A 43 -11.21 10.54 16.38
CA VAL A 43 -10.45 10.94 15.19
C VAL A 43 -11.29 11.83 14.27
N GLY A 44 -12.56 11.45 14.05
CA GLY A 44 -13.48 12.25 13.23
C GLY A 44 -13.80 13.61 13.87
N LEU A 45 -13.95 13.66 15.20
CA LEU A 45 -14.15 14.93 15.93
C LEU A 45 -12.94 15.85 15.76
N GLU A 46 -11.72 15.34 15.94
CA GLU A 46 -10.49 16.13 15.79
C GLU A 46 -10.27 16.60 14.35
N ILE A 47 -10.65 15.80 13.34
CA ILE A 47 -10.63 16.22 11.93
C ILE A 47 -11.56 17.43 11.74
N MET A 48 -12.80 17.35 12.20
CA MET A 48 -13.78 18.41 12.04
C MET A 48 -13.45 19.67 12.88
N GLU A 49 -12.76 19.52 13.99
CA GLU A 49 -12.25 20.64 14.76
C GLU A 49 -11.15 21.41 14.00
N LYS A 50 -10.22 20.67 13.35
CA LYS A 50 -9.06 21.26 12.67
C LYS A 50 -9.35 21.71 11.23
N LEU A 51 -10.25 21.05 10.54
CA LEU A 51 -10.63 21.32 9.16
C LEU A 51 -12.15 21.19 8.98
N PRO A 52 -12.96 22.13 9.52
CA PRO A 52 -14.41 22.08 9.43
C PRO A 52 -14.94 22.05 7.98
N GLU A 53 -14.18 22.61 7.06
CA GLU A 53 -14.46 22.68 5.62
C GLU A 53 -13.92 21.47 4.82
N ALA A 54 -13.58 20.37 5.46
CA ALA A 54 -13.20 19.14 4.76
C ALA A 54 -14.31 18.69 3.82
N ASP A 55 -13.97 18.46 2.55
CA ASP A 55 -14.88 17.98 1.52
C ASP A 55 -14.87 16.45 1.44
N VAL A 56 -13.69 15.83 1.63
CA VAL A 56 -13.48 14.38 1.48
C VAL A 56 -12.54 13.88 2.57
N VAL A 57 -12.92 12.77 3.19
CA VAL A 57 -12.07 12.05 4.15
C VAL A 57 -11.91 10.59 3.70
N PHE A 58 -10.68 10.14 3.51
CA PHE A 58 -10.34 8.75 3.25
C PHE A 58 -9.93 8.04 4.53
N VAL A 59 -10.53 6.88 4.79
CA VAL A 59 -10.32 6.11 6.03
C VAL A 59 -10.03 4.65 5.68
N PRO A 60 -8.98 4.01 6.23
CA PRO A 60 -8.70 2.59 6.04
C PRO A 60 -9.84 1.71 6.57
N ILE A 61 -10.13 0.61 5.87
CA ILE A 61 -11.10 -0.41 6.33
C ILE A 61 -10.47 -1.80 6.37
N GLY A 62 -10.37 -2.36 7.59
CA GLY A 62 -10.30 -3.80 7.81
C GLY A 62 -11.68 -4.32 8.20
N GLY A 63 -11.89 -4.62 9.49
CA GLY A 63 -13.19 -5.01 10.04
C GLY A 63 -14.23 -3.89 10.17
N GLY A 64 -13.85 -2.64 9.94
CA GLY A 64 -14.75 -1.48 9.87
C GLY A 64 -14.81 -0.61 11.12
N GLY A 65 -14.12 -0.95 12.22
CA GLY A 65 -14.21 -0.20 13.49
C GLY A 65 -13.83 1.27 13.37
N LEU A 66 -12.66 1.56 12.77
CA LEU A 66 -12.16 2.91 12.60
C LEU A 66 -13.11 3.77 11.76
N ILE A 67 -13.46 3.32 10.57
CA ILE A 67 -14.31 4.11 9.66
C ILE A 67 -15.71 4.30 10.21
N SER A 68 -16.28 3.32 10.93
CA SER A 68 -17.61 3.42 11.52
C SER A 68 -17.68 4.58 12.51
N GLY A 69 -16.69 4.70 13.40
CA GLY A 69 -16.62 5.80 14.36
C GLY A 69 -16.36 7.14 13.67
N VAL A 70 -15.34 7.19 12.81
CA VAL A 70 -14.95 8.42 12.07
C VAL A 70 -16.10 8.94 11.22
N ALA A 71 -16.75 8.07 10.42
CA ALA A 71 -17.86 8.49 9.56
C ALA A 71 -19.05 8.95 10.35
N CYS A 72 -19.43 8.25 11.44
CA CYS A 72 -20.50 8.66 12.32
C CYS A 72 -20.26 10.06 12.89
N ALA A 73 -19.06 10.33 13.42
CA ALA A 73 -18.68 11.62 13.98
C ALA A 73 -18.72 12.73 12.93
N ILE A 74 -18.10 12.52 11.78
CA ILE A 74 -18.05 13.50 10.68
C ILE A 74 -19.46 13.81 10.17
N LYS A 75 -20.28 12.79 9.87
CA LYS A 75 -21.64 12.97 9.34
C LYS A 75 -22.57 13.65 10.33
N SER A 76 -22.31 13.52 11.62
CA SER A 76 -23.07 14.20 12.68
C SER A 76 -22.77 15.70 12.75
N ILE A 77 -21.57 16.13 12.33
CA ILE A 77 -21.14 17.53 12.36
C ILE A 77 -21.32 18.18 10.98
N ASN A 78 -20.82 17.55 9.93
CA ASN A 78 -20.90 18.02 8.55
C ASN A 78 -21.43 16.89 7.64
N PRO A 79 -22.73 16.80 7.42
CA PRO A 79 -23.34 15.78 6.55
C PRO A 79 -22.87 15.84 5.09
N ASN A 80 -22.36 16.99 4.63
CA ASN A 80 -21.89 17.19 3.26
C ASN A 80 -20.46 16.69 3.04
N CYS A 81 -19.67 16.49 4.08
CA CYS A 81 -18.35 15.91 3.98
C CYS A 81 -18.44 14.44 3.55
N MET A 82 -17.84 14.09 2.43
CA MET A 82 -17.86 12.73 1.88
C MET A 82 -16.82 11.86 2.61
N VAL A 83 -17.24 10.72 3.14
CA VAL A 83 -16.36 9.76 3.80
C VAL A 83 -16.22 8.52 2.95
N TYR A 84 -15.01 8.29 2.44
CA TYR A 84 -14.69 7.12 1.63
C TYR A 84 -13.84 6.12 2.41
N GLY A 85 -14.29 4.87 2.40
CA GLY A 85 -13.48 3.77 2.89
C GLY A 85 -12.45 3.30 1.87
N VAL A 86 -11.28 2.88 2.36
CA VAL A 86 -10.23 2.35 1.50
C VAL A 86 -9.83 0.96 1.97
N GLN A 87 -9.90 -0.02 1.08
CA GLN A 87 -9.45 -1.40 1.32
C GLN A 87 -8.32 -1.77 0.35
N ALA A 88 -7.48 -2.72 0.76
CA ALA A 88 -6.58 -3.37 -0.18
C ALA A 88 -7.37 -4.22 -1.18
N ALA A 89 -6.97 -4.21 -2.45
CA ALA A 89 -7.63 -4.99 -3.50
C ALA A 89 -7.63 -6.51 -3.19
N GLY A 90 -6.63 -6.98 -2.43
CA GLY A 90 -6.53 -8.37 -1.98
C GLY A 90 -7.36 -8.71 -0.72
N ALA A 91 -8.09 -7.74 -0.13
CA ALA A 91 -8.92 -7.94 1.06
C ALA A 91 -10.19 -7.06 1.06
N PRO A 92 -11.05 -7.10 0.02
CA PRO A 92 -12.17 -6.17 -0.16
C PRO A 92 -13.46 -6.63 0.55
N SER A 93 -13.38 -7.18 1.76
CA SER A 93 -14.52 -7.82 2.46
C SER A 93 -15.70 -6.88 2.71
N MET A 94 -15.45 -5.67 3.22
CA MET A 94 -16.50 -4.69 3.47
C MET A 94 -17.12 -4.17 2.16
N LYS A 95 -16.31 -3.92 1.13
CA LYS A 95 -16.78 -3.47 -0.18
C LYS A 95 -17.76 -4.48 -0.79
N GLN A 96 -17.37 -5.77 -0.86
CA GLN A 96 -18.25 -6.84 -1.37
C GLN A 96 -19.52 -6.97 -0.54
N SER A 97 -19.39 -6.91 0.78
CA SER A 97 -20.56 -7.01 1.69
C SER A 97 -21.55 -5.86 1.45
N ILE A 98 -21.10 -4.63 1.25
CA ILE A 98 -21.97 -3.48 0.96
C ILE A 98 -22.61 -3.60 -0.43
N GLU A 99 -21.85 -3.97 -1.46
CA GLU A 99 -22.35 -4.17 -2.82
C GLU A 99 -23.47 -5.22 -2.86
N HIS A 100 -23.32 -6.31 -2.10
CA HIS A 100 -24.32 -7.38 -2.03
C HIS A 100 -25.37 -7.17 -0.91
N LYS A 101 -25.25 -6.09 -0.13
CA LYS A 101 -26.16 -5.74 0.99
C LYS A 101 -26.26 -6.83 2.05
N LYS A 102 -25.23 -7.60 2.24
CA LYS A 102 -25.12 -8.66 3.25
C LYS A 102 -23.67 -8.89 3.61
N ILE A 103 -23.39 -9.28 4.83
CA ILE A 103 -22.04 -9.63 5.27
C ILE A 103 -21.58 -10.87 4.49
N GLU A 104 -20.43 -10.76 3.86
CA GLU A 104 -19.78 -11.85 3.12
C GLU A 104 -18.38 -12.09 3.66
N LYS A 105 -18.05 -13.37 3.81
CA LYS A 105 -16.73 -13.82 4.21
C LYS A 105 -15.90 -14.16 2.99
N LEU A 106 -14.75 -13.53 2.84
CA LEU A 106 -13.78 -13.84 1.79
C LEU A 106 -13.16 -15.24 2.03
N ALA A 107 -12.97 -16.00 0.96
CA ALA A 107 -12.29 -17.29 1.02
C ALA A 107 -10.81 -17.13 1.46
N SER A 108 -10.14 -16.09 0.97
CA SER A 108 -8.76 -15.76 1.31
C SER A 108 -8.53 -14.26 1.27
N VAL A 109 -7.48 -13.81 1.93
CA VAL A 109 -6.96 -12.44 1.85
C VAL A 109 -5.47 -12.49 1.57
N SER A 110 -4.98 -11.56 0.75
CA SER A 110 -3.55 -11.46 0.41
C SER A 110 -3.20 -10.01 0.18
N THR A 111 -2.52 -9.39 1.14
CA THR A 111 -2.07 -8.00 1.05
C THR A 111 -0.93 -7.74 2.04
N MET A 112 -0.03 -6.79 1.71
CA MET A 112 0.96 -6.26 2.64
C MET A 112 0.34 -5.37 3.74
N ALA A 113 -0.89 -4.93 3.54
CA ALA A 113 -1.64 -4.15 4.52
C ALA A 113 -2.31 -5.07 5.55
N ASP A 114 -1.51 -5.78 6.35
CA ASP A 114 -1.93 -6.80 7.30
C ASP A 114 -2.92 -6.28 8.35
N GLY A 115 -2.77 -5.04 8.83
CA GLY A 115 -3.70 -4.39 9.76
C GLY A 115 -5.14 -4.22 9.22
N ILE A 116 -5.34 -4.36 7.90
CA ILE A 116 -6.68 -4.36 7.27
C ILE A 116 -7.00 -5.65 6.51
N ALA A 117 -6.19 -6.70 6.66
CA ALA A 117 -6.40 -8.00 6.01
C ALA A 117 -7.50 -8.83 6.70
N VAL A 118 -8.72 -8.33 6.71
CA VAL A 118 -9.87 -8.91 7.40
C VAL A 118 -10.79 -9.62 6.42
N LYS A 119 -11.08 -10.91 6.69
CA LYS A 119 -11.93 -11.74 5.81
C LYS A 119 -13.41 -11.40 5.90
N GLU A 120 -13.88 -10.94 7.05
CA GLU A 120 -15.30 -10.75 7.32
C GLU A 120 -15.53 -9.48 8.14
N PRO A 121 -16.38 -8.54 7.69
CA PRO A 121 -16.73 -7.35 8.47
C PRO A 121 -17.48 -7.69 9.76
N GLY A 122 -17.44 -6.80 10.73
CA GLY A 122 -18.30 -6.91 11.90
C GLY A 122 -19.77 -6.56 11.56
N THR A 123 -20.70 -7.08 12.32
CA THR A 123 -22.14 -6.80 12.13
C THR A 123 -22.47 -5.33 12.38
N LEU A 124 -22.03 -4.79 13.52
CA LEU A 124 -22.24 -3.38 13.89
C LEU A 124 -21.51 -2.43 12.93
N THR A 125 -20.28 -2.80 12.54
CA THR A 125 -19.48 -1.98 11.62
C THR A 125 -20.04 -1.99 10.21
N PHE A 126 -20.61 -3.11 9.74
CA PHE A 126 -21.30 -3.19 8.46
C PHE A 126 -22.54 -2.27 8.43
N GLU A 127 -23.37 -2.31 9.46
CA GLU A 127 -24.54 -1.43 9.57
C GLU A 127 -24.16 0.05 9.61
N ALA A 128 -23.11 0.39 10.36
CA ALA A 128 -22.59 1.75 10.42
C ALA A 128 -22.03 2.22 9.06
N CYS A 129 -21.28 1.36 8.36
CA CYS A 129 -20.77 1.67 7.03
C CYS A 129 -21.92 1.87 6.02
N MET A 130 -22.93 1.02 6.03
CA MET A 130 -24.12 1.19 5.18
C MET A 130 -24.83 2.52 5.41
N LYS A 131 -24.76 3.07 6.62
CA LYS A 131 -25.46 4.30 7.01
C LYS A 131 -24.66 5.57 6.77
N TYR A 132 -23.35 5.55 7.02
CA TYR A 132 -22.54 6.75 7.13
C TYR A 132 -21.41 6.88 6.08
N VAL A 133 -21.07 5.80 5.37
CA VAL A 133 -19.97 5.79 4.39
C VAL A 133 -20.51 6.03 2.99
N ASP A 134 -19.96 7.02 2.28
CA ASP A 134 -20.43 7.42 0.94
C ASP A 134 -19.97 6.48 -0.17
N GLY A 135 -18.88 5.74 0.06
CA GLY A 135 -18.38 4.75 -0.89
C GLY A 135 -17.12 4.06 -0.39
N ILE A 136 -16.79 2.93 -1.03
CA ILE A 136 -15.56 2.18 -0.73
C ILE A 136 -14.76 1.97 -2.01
N VAL A 137 -13.49 2.36 -1.97
CA VAL A 137 -12.54 2.14 -3.05
C VAL A 137 -11.48 1.12 -2.64
N THR A 138 -10.81 0.53 -3.63
CA THR A 138 -9.72 -0.39 -3.40
C THR A 138 -8.43 0.11 -4.02
N VAL A 139 -7.31 -0.20 -3.38
CA VAL A 139 -5.95 0.10 -3.84
C VAL A 139 -5.13 -1.18 -3.97
N THR A 140 -4.26 -1.21 -4.97
CA THR A 140 -3.36 -2.34 -5.24
C THR A 140 -2.12 -2.28 -4.35
N GLU A 141 -1.37 -3.38 -4.27
CA GLU A 141 -0.10 -3.46 -3.54
C GLU A 141 0.92 -2.41 -4.05
N ALA A 142 0.98 -2.20 -5.37
CA ALA A 142 1.86 -1.20 -5.97
C ALA A 142 1.47 0.24 -5.58
N GLU A 143 0.17 0.55 -5.55
CA GLU A 143 -0.35 1.85 -5.09
C GLU A 143 -0.04 2.08 -3.61
N ILE A 144 -0.16 1.04 -2.77
CA ILE A 144 0.19 1.09 -1.34
C ILE A 144 1.69 1.35 -1.17
N ALA A 145 2.55 0.60 -1.85
CA ALA A 145 4.00 0.77 -1.80
C ALA A 145 4.42 2.20 -2.22
N SER A 146 3.82 2.72 -3.30
CA SER A 146 4.07 4.08 -3.76
C SER A 146 3.64 5.15 -2.73
N ALA A 147 2.54 4.92 -2.01
CA ALA A 147 2.08 5.83 -0.96
C ALA A 147 3.00 5.81 0.27
N ILE A 148 3.47 4.62 0.69
CA ILE A 148 4.45 4.49 1.78
C ILE A 148 5.73 5.24 1.43
N LEU A 149 6.25 5.05 0.21
CA LEU A 149 7.44 5.74 -0.26
C LEU A 149 7.24 7.26 -0.28
N MET A 150 6.09 7.74 -0.76
CA MET A 150 5.75 9.16 -0.77
C MET A 150 5.70 9.75 0.65
N LEU A 151 5.05 9.07 1.59
CA LEU A 151 5.00 9.48 2.99
C LEU A 151 6.40 9.56 3.61
N LEU A 152 7.23 8.57 3.36
CA LEU A 152 8.62 8.55 3.83
C LEU A 152 9.45 9.69 3.23
N GLU A 153 9.39 9.87 1.91
CA GLU A 153 10.22 10.85 1.19
C GLU A 153 9.78 12.31 1.41
N LYS A 154 8.47 12.57 1.37
CA LYS A 154 7.93 13.94 1.39
C LYS A 154 7.57 14.41 2.80
N HIS A 155 7.01 13.52 3.60
CA HIS A 155 6.50 13.85 4.94
C HIS A 155 7.41 13.37 6.08
N LYS A 156 8.44 12.55 5.79
CA LYS A 156 9.33 11.93 6.79
C LYS A 156 8.55 11.07 7.79
N MET A 157 7.48 10.48 7.32
CA MET A 157 6.57 9.67 8.11
C MET A 157 6.70 8.20 7.69
N VAL A 158 6.93 7.33 8.68
CA VAL A 158 6.87 5.88 8.48
C VAL A 158 5.44 5.43 8.68
N ALA A 159 4.84 4.85 7.64
CA ALA A 159 3.51 4.26 7.69
C ALA A 159 3.58 2.78 7.30
N GLU A 160 2.78 1.96 7.95
CA GLU A 160 2.53 0.58 7.52
C GLU A 160 1.58 0.53 6.31
N GLY A 161 1.43 -0.65 5.68
CA GLY A 161 0.54 -0.82 4.54
C GLY A 161 -0.90 -0.36 4.82
N ALA A 162 -1.45 -0.77 5.96
CA ALA A 162 -2.79 -0.38 6.40
C ALA A 162 -2.94 1.14 6.61
N GLY A 163 -1.90 1.79 7.15
CA GLY A 163 -1.88 3.24 7.38
C GLY A 163 -1.77 4.06 6.08
N ALA A 164 -1.19 3.49 5.03
CA ALA A 164 -0.93 4.21 3.78
C ALA A 164 -2.05 4.15 2.74
N VAL A 165 -3.04 3.24 2.88
CA VAL A 165 -4.07 3.02 1.85
C VAL A 165 -4.90 4.27 1.55
N SER A 166 -5.19 5.12 2.54
CA SER A 166 -5.92 6.37 2.35
C SER A 166 -5.18 7.33 1.44
N VAL A 167 -3.87 7.45 1.63
CA VAL A 167 -2.98 8.25 0.79
C VAL A 167 -2.88 7.65 -0.61
N ALA A 168 -2.78 6.32 -0.73
CA ALA A 168 -2.78 5.62 -2.01
C ALA A 168 -4.05 5.91 -2.83
N ALA A 169 -5.22 5.92 -2.19
CA ALA A 169 -6.49 6.25 -2.86
C ALA A 169 -6.52 7.69 -3.38
N ALA A 170 -6.01 8.64 -2.59
CA ALA A 170 -5.92 10.04 -3.01
C ALA A 170 -4.93 10.24 -4.17
N MET A 171 -3.74 9.61 -4.11
CA MET A 171 -2.70 9.70 -5.14
C MET A 171 -3.14 9.12 -6.50
N THR A 172 -4.01 8.13 -6.49
CA THR A 172 -4.42 7.39 -7.69
C THR A 172 -5.78 7.79 -8.24
N ASN A 173 -6.33 8.92 -7.76
CA ASN A 173 -7.60 9.50 -8.22
C ASN A 173 -8.76 8.49 -8.24
N LYS A 174 -8.86 7.64 -7.21
CA LYS A 174 -9.98 6.68 -7.09
C LYS A 174 -11.33 7.40 -6.94
N VAL A 175 -11.30 8.65 -6.48
CA VAL A 175 -12.42 9.56 -6.36
C VAL A 175 -11.99 10.90 -6.92
N ASP A 176 -12.90 11.65 -7.55
CA ASP A 176 -12.60 13.03 -8.00
C ASP A 176 -12.47 13.96 -6.79
N ILE A 177 -11.24 14.36 -6.53
CA ILE A 177 -10.85 15.23 -5.41
C ILE A 177 -10.27 16.57 -5.88
N LYS A 178 -10.34 16.88 -7.17
CA LYS A 178 -9.75 18.10 -7.71
C LYS A 178 -10.42 19.33 -7.12
N GLY A 179 -9.62 20.21 -6.53
CA GLY A 179 -10.08 21.45 -5.90
C GLY A 179 -10.81 21.29 -4.58
N LYS A 180 -10.72 20.10 -3.95
CA LYS A 180 -11.35 19.78 -2.66
C LYS A 180 -10.36 19.79 -1.51
N ASN A 181 -10.85 20.08 -0.31
CA ASN A 181 -10.13 19.90 0.95
C ASN A 181 -10.21 18.40 1.33
N VAL A 182 -9.09 17.71 1.25
CA VAL A 182 -9.01 16.26 1.41
C VAL A 182 -8.22 15.89 2.65
N VAL A 183 -8.76 14.98 3.46
CA VAL A 183 -8.08 14.38 4.60
C VAL A 183 -7.82 12.90 4.32
N CYS A 184 -6.58 12.47 4.52
CA CYS A 184 -6.19 11.06 4.48
C CYS A 184 -5.82 10.61 5.90
N VAL A 185 -6.55 9.66 6.46
CA VAL A 185 -6.23 9.11 7.78
C VAL A 185 -5.06 8.13 7.63
N VAL A 186 -3.90 8.47 8.20
CA VAL A 186 -2.74 7.58 8.32
C VAL A 186 -2.82 6.90 9.68
N SER A 187 -3.31 5.66 9.71
CA SER A 187 -3.78 5.00 10.93
C SER A 187 -2.73 4.21 11.69
N GLY A 188 -1.56 3.97 11.12
CA GLY A 188 -0.53 3.17 11.78
C GLY A 188 0.83 3.20 11.11
N GLY A 189 1.86 2.76 11.85
CA GLY A 189 3.25 2.71 11.40
C GLY A 189 4.01 1.49 11.94
N ASN A 190 3.31 0.43 12.37
CA ASN A 190 3.92 -0.79 12.89
C ASN A 190 4.37 -1.70 11.72
N VAL A 191 5.51 -1.38 11.14
CA VAL A 191 6.10 -2.10 10.01
C VAL A 191 7.52 -2.55 10.34
N ASP A 192 7.84 -3.82 10.05
CA ASP A 192 9.19 -4.33 10.18
C ASP A 192 10.13 -3.67 9.17
N VAL A 193 11.37 -3.38 9.61
CA VAL A 193 12.39 -2.74 8.77
C VAL A 193 12.66 -3.55 7.49
N ASN A 194 12.70 -4.90 7.58
CA ASN A 194 12.88 -5.76 6.42
C ASN A 194 11.69 -5.71 5.43
N VAL A 195 10.48 -5.44 5.94
CA VAL A 195 9.30 -5.22 5.10
C VAL A 195 9.38 -3.86 4.45
N LEU A 196 9.79 -2.84 5.22
CA LEU A 196 9.97 -1.47 4.71
C LEU A 196 11.02 -1.42 3.60
N ASP A 197 12.17 -2.12 3.76
CA ASP A 197 13.20 -2.26 2.74
C ASP A 197 12.62 -2.77 1.41
N ARG A 198 11.87 -3.88 1.44
CA ARG A 198 11.20 -4.43 0.24
C ARG A 198 10.16 -3.49 -0.36
N ILE A 199 9.46 -2.73 0.48
CA ILE A 199 8.47 -1.74 0.03
C ILE A 199 9.18 -0.57 -0.67
N ILE A 200 10.30 -0.10 -0.11
CA ILE A 200 11.11 0.96 -0.70
C ILE A 200 11.63 0.51 -2.07
N ASP A 201 12.25 -0.67 -2.13
CA ASP A 201 12.75 -1.23 -3.39
C ASP A 201 11.64 -1.33 -4.44
N LYS A 202 10.51 -1.89 -4.07
CA LYS A 202 9.35 -2.02 -4.96
C LYS A 202 8.82 -0.66 -5.43
N GLY A 203 8.70 0.29 -4.51
CA GLY A 203 8.26 1.65 -4.83
C GLY A 203 9.24 2.39 -5.74
N LEU A 204 10.54 2.21 -5.55
CA LEU A 204 11.58 2.78 -6.43
C LEU A 204 11.53 2.18 -7.84
N GLN A 205 11.31 0.86 -7.95
CA GLN A 205 11.13 0.18 -9.25
C GLN A 205 9.88 0.67 -9.98
N GLU A 206 8.72 0.72 -9.31
CA GLU A 206 7.45 1.18 -9.91
C GLU A 206 7.53 2.63 -10.40
N ASN A 207 8.30 3.47 -9.71
CA ASN A 207 8.53 4.86 -10.10
C ASN A 207 9.67 5.03 -11.14
N GLY A 208 10.28 3.91 -11.58
CA GLY A 208 11.39 3.90 -12.53
C GLY A 208 12.65 4.58 -12.01
N ARG A 209 12.86 4.59 -10.70
CA ARG A 209 14.07 5.14 -10.06
C ARG A 209 15.17 4.09 -9.90
N ILE A 210 14.78 2.82 -9.79
CA ILE A 210 15.66 1.66 -9.95
C ILE A 210 15.12 0.83 -11.11
N ALA A 211 15.99 0.47 -12.03
CA ALA A 211 15.62 -0.37 -13.16
C ALA A 211 16.72 -1.37 -13.48
N GLU A 212 16.31 -2.56 -13.90
CA GLU A 212 17.20 -3.60 -14.39
C GLU A 212 16.93 -3.84 -15.87
N PHE A 213 17.99 -4.04 -16.62
CA PHE A 213 17.91 -4.45 -18.01
C PHE A 213 19.11 -5.31 -18.41
N SER A 214 18.93 -6.08 -19.48
CA SER A 214 19.96 -6.96 -20.00
C SER A 214 20.35 -6.54 -21.41
N VAL A 215 21.64 -6.57 -21.70
CA VAL A 215 22.19 -6.27 -23.02
C VAL A 215 23.05 -7.44 -23.49
N MET A 216 22.76 -7.94 -24.70
CA MET A 216 23.68 -8.88 -25.35
C MET A 216 24.71 -8.11 -26.18
N MET A 217 25.99 -8.40 -25.99
CA MET A 217 27.09 -7.76 -26.71
C MET A 217 28.20 -8.74 -27.02
N ALA A 218 29.13 -8.35 -27.95
CA ALA A 218 30.32 -9.13 -28.21
C ALA A 218 31.25 -9.17 -26.99
N ASP A 219 31.78 -10.34 -26.63
CA ASP A 219 32.77 -10.48 -25.54
C ASP A 219 34.17 -10.08 -26.03
N LYS A 220 34.37 -8.76 -26.10
CA LYS A 220 35.66 -8.14 -26.55
C LYS A 220 36.07 -7.03 -25.60
N PRO A 221 37.39 -6.80 -25.44
CA PRO A 221 37.89 -5.68 -24.68
C PRO A 221 37.27 -4.34 -25.14
N GLY A 222 36.89 -3.49 -24.18
CA GLY A 222 36.33 -2.17 -24.44
C GLY A 222 34.82 -2.12 -24.62
N GLN A 223 34.12 -3.22 -24.95
CA GLN A 223 32.65 -3.21 -25.17
C GLN A 223 31.87 -2.83 -23.93
N LEU A 224 32.24 -3.38 -22.78
CA LEU A 224 31.59 -3.02 -21.51
C LEU A 224 31.81 -1.54 -21.16
N ILE A 225 33.03 -1.01 -21.43
CA ILE A 225 33.32 0.41 -21.17
C ILE A 225 32.40 1.31 -22.01
N GLN A 226 32.19 0.98 -23.28
CA GLN A 226 31.30 1.74 -24.16
C GLN A 226 29.82 1.76 -23.62
N LEU A 227 29.31 0.60 -23.21
CA LEU A 227 27.98 0.50 -22.61
C LEU A 227 27.85 1.42 -21.38
N LEU A 228 28.78 1.27 -20.43
CA LEU A 228 28.75 2.03 -19.18
C LEU A 228 28.97 3.54 -19.41
N GLN A 229 29.73 3.92 -20.40
CA GLN A 229 29.93 5.32 -20.78
C GLN A 229 28.67 5.99 -21.29
N ILE A 230 27.89 5.28 -22.12
CA ILE A 230 26.57 5.80 -22.61
C ILE A 230 25.61 6.00 -21.43
N ILE A 231 25.52 5.02 -20.52
CA ILE A 231 24.69 5.13 -19.32
C ILE A 231 25.11 6.36 -18.50
N ALA A 232 26.40 6.49 -18.20
CA ALA A 232 26.94 7.60 -17.41
C ALA A 232 26.67 8.97 -18.04
N GLN A 233 26.72 9.08 -19.39
CA GLN A 233 26.44 10.32 -20.12
C GLN A 233 25.00 10.79 -19.98
N THR A 234 24.04 9.90 -19.71
CA THR A 234 22.65 10.28 -19.42
C THR A 234 22.46 10.80 -18.00
N GLY A 235 23.45 10.66 -17.13
CA GLY A 235 23.37 11.00 -15.71
C GLY A 235 22.71 9.93 -14.84
N ALA A 236 22.48 8.73 -15.36
CA ALA A 236 22.06 7.57 -14.58
C ALA A 236 23.27 7.02 -13.77
N ASN A 237 23.00 6.62 -12.52
CA ASN A 237 24.00 5.97 -11.68
C ASN A 237 23.91 4.46 -11.83
N ILE A 238 25.06 3.78 -11.87
CA ILE A 238 25.15 2.33 -12.03
C ILE A 238 25.27 1.72 -10.64
N LEU A 239 24.32 0.88 -10.26
CA LEU A 239 24.30 0.20 -8.96
C LEU A 239 24.96 -1.17 -9.01
N ASP A 240 24.69 -1.94 -10.07
CA ASP A 240 25.28 -3.26 -10.26
C ASP A 240 25.52 -3.56 -11.74
N VAL A 241 26.56 -4.37 -12.02
CA VAL A 241 26.89 -4.87 -13.36
C VAL A 241 27.29 -6.34 -13.24
N ASN A 242 26.46 -7.20 -13.78
CA ASN A 242 26.75 -8.63 -13.86
C ASN A 242 27.08 -9.02 -15.30
N HIS A 243 28.31 -9.50 -15.52
CA HIS A 243 28.84 -9.90 -16.83
C HIS A 243 28.76 -11.43 -16.96
N ASP A 244 27.65 -11.93 -17.52
CA ASP A 244 27.34 -13.37 -17.61
C ASP A 244 27.78 -13.99 -18.95
N ARG A 245 28.92 -14.69 -18.94
CA ARG A 245 29.44 -15.48 -20.06
C ARG A 245 28.80 -16.87 -20.19
N ARG A 246 27.97 -17.27 -19.24
CA ARG A 246 27.36 -18.61 -19.16
C ARG A 246 25.87 -18.59 -19.39
N ALA A 247 25.32 -17.47 -19.81
CA ALA A 247 23.90 -17.34 -20.10
C ALA A 247 23.47 -18.35 -21.17
N LYS A 248 22.38 -19.05 -20.92
CA LYS A 248 21.87 -20.11 -21.84
C LYS A 248 21.45 -19.49 -23.17
N GLY A 249 21.77 -20.16 -24.28
CA GLY A 249 21.39 -19.73 -25.63
C GLY A 249 22.24 -18.61 -26.23
N VAL A 250 23.31 -18.19 -25.57
CA VAL A 250 24.23 -17.15 -26.04
C VAL A 250 25.41 -17.79 -26.77
N ALA A 251 25.77 -17.25 -27.94
CA ALA A 251 26.95 -17.71 -28.70
C ALA A 251 28.23 -17.46 -27.89
N VAL A 252 29.25 -18.34 -28.08
CA VAL A 252 30.52 -18.26 -27.32
C VAL A 252 31.25 -16.91 -27.51
N SER A 253 30.98 -16.21 -28.63
CA SER A 253 31.56 -14.88 -28.94
C SER A 253 30.83 -13.73 -28.25
N ASN A 254 29.71 -13.99 -27.57
CA ASN A 254 28.86 -12.99 -26.97
C ASN A 254 28.74 -13.20 -25.46
N VAL A 255 28.26 -12.17 -24.79
CA VAL A 255 28.00 -12.13 -23.35
C VAL A 255 26.71 -11.38 -23.09
N VAL A 256 26.02 -11.76 -22.03
CA VAL A 256 24.91 -10.97 -21.49
C VAL A 256 25.43 -10.14 -20.35
N VAL A 257 25.18 -8.85 -20.40
CA VAL A 257 25.45 -7.92 -19.30
C VAL A 257 24.14 -7.46 -18.70
N ASN A 258 23.90 -7.84 -17.45
CA ASN A 258 22.77 -7.36 -16.66
C ASN A 258 23.23 -6.11 -15.90
N VAL A 259 22.49 -5.04 -16.02
CA VAL A 259 22.82 -3.76 -15.40
C VAL A 259 21.64 -3.29 -14.55
N THR A 260 21.91 -2.94 -13.30
CA THR A 260 20.98 -2.25 -12.43
C THR A 260 21.39 -0.79 -12.36
N VAL A 261 20.45 0.10 -12.62
CA VAL A 261 20.69 1.55 -12.64
C VAL A 261 19.73 2.28 -11.69
N GLU A 262 20.24 3.37 -11.13
CA GLU A 262 19.44 4.39 -10.46
C GLU A 262 19.22 5.56 -11.43
N THR A 263 17.95 5.95 -11.56
CA THR A 263 17.52 7.08 -12.39
C THR A 263 16.66 8.05 -11.59
N ARG A 264 16.38 9.23 -12.13
CA ARG A 264 15.54 10.23 -11.45
C ARG A 264 14.06 9.85 -11.43
N ASN A 265 13.57 9.22 -12.48
CA ASN A 265 12.19 8.81 -12.70
C ASN A 265 12.09 7.98 -13.99
N LYS A 266 10.88 7.52 -14.30
CA LYS A 266 10.60 6.72 -15.50
C LYS A 266 10.99 7.41 -16.82
N ALA A 267 10.76 8.71 -16.95
CA ALA A 267 11.15 9.45 -18.15
C ALA A 267 12.65 9.46 -18.37
N HIS A 268 13.43 9.61 -17.30
CA HIS A 268 14.90 9.53 -17.36
C HIS A 268 15.38 8.12 -17.73
N TYR A 269 14.73 7.06 -17.24
CA TYR A 269 15.02 5.69 -17.68
C TYR A 269 14.76 5.50 -19.17
N GLU A 270 13.62 6.00 -19.67
CA GLU A 270 13.27 5.93 -21.09
C GLU A 270 14.27 6.72 -21.98
N GLU A 271 14.75 7.88 -21.51
CA GLU A 271 15.80 8.66 -22.17
C GLU A 271 17.12 7.85 -22.26
N MET A 272 17.53 7.21 -21.17
CA MET A 272 18.71 6.35 -21.14
C MET A 272 18.56 5.16 -22.12
N VAL A 273 17.44 4.47 -22.10
CA VAL A 273 17.14 3.36 -23.03
C VAL A 273 17.18 3.83 -24.48
N ALA A 274 16.63 5.01 -24.79
CA ALA A 274 16.69 5.58 -26.13
C ALA A 274 18.13 5.87 -26.57
N ALA A 275 18.98 6.39 -25.68
CA ALA A 275 20.39 6.63 -25.96
C ALA A 275 21.14 5.33 -26.27
N LEU A 276 20.89 4.26 -25.52
CA LEU A 276 21.46 2.94 -25.76
C LEU A 276 21.00 2.34 -27.08
N LYS A 277 19.70 2.42 -27.40
CA LYS A 277 19.15 1.95 -28.68
C LYS A 277 19.73 2.71 -29.88
N ALA A 278 19.95 4.01 -29.76
CA ALA A 278 20.58 4.83 -30.81
C ALA A 278 22.02 4.39 -31.12
N GLN A 279 22.71 3.73 -30.20
CA GLN A 279 24.03 3.15 -30.38
C GLN A 279 23.99 1.65 -30.76
N GLY A 280 22.79 1.13 -31.07
CA GLY A 280 22.62 -0.23 -31.58
C GLY A 280 22.44 -1.32 -30.51
N TYR A 281 22.29 -0.95 -29.24
CA TYR A 281 22.01 -1.94 -28.19
C TYR A 281 20.54 -2.35 -28.22
N THR A 282 20.30 -3.64 -28.01
CA THR A 282 18.96 -4.20 -27.85
C THR A 282 18.70 -4.42 -26.35
N ILE A 283 17.63 -3.81 -25.84
CA ILE A 283 17.20 -3.84 -24.45
C ILE A 283 15.77 -4.31 -24.42
#